data_a0391abc3db77a5cc4528ff26d4ef8b4
#
_entry.id   a0391abc3db77a5cc4528ff26d4ef8b4
#
_cell.length_a   1.000
_cell.length_b   1.000
_cell.length_c   1.000
_cell.angle_alpha   90.00
_cell.angle_beta   90.00
_cell.angle_gamma   90.00
#
_symmetry.space_group_name_H-M   'P 1'
#
loop_
_entity.id
_entity.type
_entity.pdbx_description
1 polymer ?
#
loop_
_entity_poly.entity_id
_entity_poly.type
_entity_poly.pdbx_seq_one_letter_code
_entity_poly.pdbx_strand_id
1 'polypeptide(L)'
;MACEFRHPSWFVEATYEALCACNAALCVAETEERVTPDVTTASFAYYRYRKAEYSPDERNAMISTLEAHRQQGRDVYAYFKHEETPQGALYAVEILKEIGGGAQL
;
A
#
# COMPACT_ATOMS: atom_id res chain seq x y z
N MET A 1 6.36 11.84 4.86
CA MET A 1 6.37 11.99 3.40
C MET A 1 6.37 10.62 2.74
N ALA A 2 5.62 10.45 1.67
CA ALA A 2 5.62 9.22 0.87
C ALA A 2 6.10 9.55 -0.54
N CYS A 3 6.97 8.71 -1.10
CA CYS A 3 7.56 8.89 -2.43
C CYS A 3 7.14 7.74 -3.34
N GLU A 4 6.62 8.09 -4.51
CA GLU A 4 6.26 7.12 -5.54
C GLU A 4 7.23 7.23 -6.70
N PHE A 5 7.83 6.10 -7.10
CA PHE A 5 8.74 6.02 -8.23
C PHE A 5 8.13 5.15 -9.33
N ARG A 6 8.27 5.57 -10.56
CA ARG A 6 7.65 4.89 -11.71
C ARG A 6 8.64 4.15 -12.61
N HIS A 7 9.93 4.25 -12.32
CA HIS A 7 10.96 3.57 -13.11
C HIS A 7 11.71 2.56 -12.24
N PRO A 8 11.95 1.33 -12.74
CA PRO A 8 12.62 0.29 -11.94
C PRO A 8 13.99 0.66 -11.42
N SER A 9 14.69 1.60 -12.07
CA SER A 9 16.04 2.01 -11.65
C SER A 9 16.07 2.64 -10.25
N TRP A 10 14.93 3.10 -9.73
CA TRP A 10 14.83 3.66 -8.39
C TRP A 10 14.78 2.58 -7.29
N PHE A 11 14.44 1.33 -7.64
CA PHE A 11 14.24 0.27 -6.66
C PHE A 11 15.56 -0.44 -6.35
N VAL A 12 16.45 0.30 -5.70
CA VAL A 12 17.80 -0.15 -5.32
C VAL A 12 18.08 0.22 -3.87
N GLU A 13 19.04 -0.46 -3.26
CA GLU A 13 19.36 -0.29 -1.84
C GLU A 13 19.67 1.16 -1.47
N ALA A 14 20.40 1.88 -2.31
CA ALA A 14 20.73 3.28 -2.04
C ALA A 14 19.48 4.16 -1.88
N THR A 15 18.45 3.91 -2.69
CA THR A 15 17.17 4.63 -2.59
C THR A 15 16.48 4.31 -1.27
N TYR A 16 16.42 3.03 -0.90
CA TYR A 16 15.79 2.60 0.35
C TYR A 16 16.50 3.19 1.56
N GLU A 17 17.82 3.20 1.56
CA GLU A 17 18.60 3.81 2.63
C GLU A 17 18.32 5.31 2.77
N ALA A 18 18.23 6.02 1.65
CA ALA A 18 17.89 7.44 1.66
C ALA A 18 16.52 7.71 2.24
N LEU A 19 15.53 6.88 1.86
CA LEU A 19 14.17 7.00 2.41
C LEU A 19 14.14 6.70 3.91
N CYS A 20 14.84 5.67 4.36
CA CYS A 20 14.94 5.35 5.77
C CYS A 20 15.57 6.49 6.57
N ALA A 21 16.61 7.11 6.03
CA ALA A 21 17.33 8.18 6.72
C ALA A 21 16.45 9.39 7.02
N CYS A 22 15.44 9.67 6.20
CA CYS A 22 14.52 10.80 6.42
C CYS A 22 13.10 10.37 6.83
N ASN A 23 12.93 9.09 7.20
CA ASN A 23 11.63 8.53 7.57
C ASN A 23 10.56 8.80 6.50
N ALA A 24 10.94 8.66 5.23
CA ALA A 24 10.02 8.78 4.11
C ALA A 24 9.57 7.38 3.67
N ALA A 25 8.27 7.20 3.48
CA ALA A 25 7.73 5.92 3.06
C ALA A 25 7.86 5.74 1.54
N LEU A 26 8.23 4.54 1.12
CA LEU A 26 8.10 4.17 -0.28
C LEU A 26 6.61 3.93 -0.55
N CYS A 27 6.05 4.67 -1.52
CA CYS A 27 4.68 4.43 -1.94
C CYS A 27 4.66 3.14 -2.77
N VAL A 28 3.99 2.11 -2.25
CA VAL A 28 3.83 0.84 -2.95
C VAL A 28 2.62 0.95 -3.85
N ALA A 29 2.85 1.20 -5.13
CA ALA A 29 1.80 1.37 -6.13
C ALA A 29 1.65 0.09 -6.95
N GLU A 30 0.42 -0.34 -7.14
CA GLU A 30 0.09 -1.52 -7.91
C GLU A 30 -0.87 -1.18 -9.04
N THR A 31 -0.48 -1.53 -10.25
CA THR A 31 -1.33 -1.40 -11.45
C THR A 31 -1.31 -2.73 -12.19
N GLU A 32 -2.11 -2.84 -13.27
CA GLU A 32 -2.06 -4.02 -14.13
C GLU A 32 -0.68 -4.24 -14.77
N GLU A 33 0.09 -3.16 -14.94
CA GLU A 33 1.36 -3.19 -15.65
C GLU A 33 2.57 -3.25 -14.75
N ARG A 34 2.46 -2.79 -13.50
CA ARG A 34 3.59 -2.66 -12.58
C ARG A 34 3.18 -2.89 -11.14
N VAL A 35 4.12 -3.44 -10.39
CA VAL A 35 4.00 -3.55 -8.94
C VAL A 35 5.30 -3.05 -8.33
N THR A 36 5.20 -2.04 -7.47
CA THR A 36 6.35 -1.55 -6.70
C THR A 36 6.75 -2.61 -5.66
N PRO A 37 8.05 -2.88 -5.48
CA PRO A 37 8.48 -3.75 -4.38
C PRO A 37 8.00 -3.22 -3.03
N ASP A 38 7.52 -4.11 -2.17
CA ASP A 38 7.03 -3.71 -0.85
C ASP A 38 8.16 -3.67 0.15
N VAL A 39 8.77 -2.50 0.28
CA VAL A 39 9.88 -2.26 1.20
C VAL A 39 9.46 -1.21 2.21
N THR A 40 9.56 -1.55 3.49
CA THR A 40 9.23 -0.63 4.58
C THR A 40 10.43 0.27 4.86
N THR A 41 10.27 1.58 4.64
CA THR A 41 11.35 2.56 4.82
C THR A 41 11.04 3.64 5.85
N ALA A 42 9.85 3.61 6.45
CA ALA A 42 9.42 4.61 7.41
C ALA A 42 8.61 3.98 8.55
N SER A 43 8.24 4.80 9.52
CA SER A 43 7.37 4.40 10.62
C SER A 43 5.90 4.26 10.21
N PHE A 44 5.62 4.50 8.95
CA PHE A 44 4.29 4.32 8.37
C PHE A 44 4.42 3.70 6.99
N ALA A 45 3.33 3.14 6.46
CA ALA A 45 3.30 2.52 5.14
C ALA A 45 2.24 3.20 4.26
N TYR A 46 2.50 3.26 2.96
CA TYR A 46 1.63 3.93 2.02
C TYR A 46 1.42 3.05 0.78
N TYR A 47 0.16 2.70 0.51
CA TYR A 47 -0.21 1.82 -0.61
C TYR A 47 -1.20 2.51 -1.54
N ARG A 48 -1.00 2.33 -2.83
CA ARG A 48 -1.94 2.76 -3.87
C ARG A 48 -2.31 1.57 -4.72
N TYR A 49 -3.50 1.04 -4.50
CA TYR A 49 -4.02 -0.11 -5.24
C TYR A 49 -4.83 0.41 -6.42
N ARG A 50 -4.25 0.34 -7.60
CA ARG A 50 -4.79 0.98 -8.80
C ARG A 50 -5.30 0.03 -9.87
N LYS A 51 -5.34 -1.27 -9.59
CA LYS A 51 -5.95 -2.22 -10.50
C LYS A 51 -7.47 -2.05 -10.47
N ALA A 52 -8.11 -2.28 -11.62
CA ALA A 52 -9.56 -2.18 -11.71
C ALA A 52 -10.25 -3.27 -10.89
N GLU A 53 -9.65 -4.45 -10.82
CA GLU A 53 -10.20 -5.61 -10.14
C GLU A 53 -9.16 -6.33 -9.29
N TYR A 54 -9.60 -6.85 -8.16
CA TYR A 54 -8.79 -7.67 -7.27
C TYR A 54 -9.56 -8.94 -6.94
N SER A 55 -8.90 -10.09 -7.12
CA SER A 55 -9.47 -11.39 -6.75
C SER A 55 -9.58 -11.51 -5.23
N PRO A 56 -10.39 -12.48 -4.73
CA PRO A 56 -10.44 -12.74 -3.30
C PRO A 56 -9.07 -13.06 -2.70
N ASP A 57 -8.22 -13.80 -3.41
CA ASP A 57 -6.87 -14.12 -2.94
C ASP A 57 -5.99 -12.87 -2.86
N GLU A 58 -6.09 -11.99 -3.84
CA GLU A 58 -5.36 -10.71 -3.83
C GLU A 58 -5.82 -9.84 -2.66
N ARG A 59 -7.12 -9.77 -2.40
CA ARG A 59 -7.67 -9.01 -1.28
C ARG A 59 -7.23 -9.59 0.06
N ASN A 60 -7.18 -10.91 0.19
CA ASN A 60 -6.69 -11.57 1.39
C ASN A 60 -5.21 -11.27 1.64
N ALA A 61 -4.41 -11.22 0.58
CA ALA A 61 -3.00 -10.85 0.68
C ALA A 61 -2.84 -9.40 1.16
N MET A 62 -3.67 -8.49 0.66
CA MET A 62 -3.68 -7.10 1.13
C MET A 62 -4.01 -7.02 2.62
N ILE A 63 -5.04 -7.72 3.06
CA ILE A 63 -5.46 -7.75 4.46
C ILE A 63 -4.30 -8.22 5.34
N SER A 64 -3.62 -9.29 4.94
CA SER A 64 -2.47 -9.82 5.69
C SER A 64 -1.34 -8.80 5.79
N THR A 65 -1.04 -8.11 4.69
CA THR A 65 0.00 -7.08 4.66
C THR A 65 -0.34 -5.90 5.57
N LEU A 66 -1.55 -5.39 5.46
CA LEU A 66 -1.99 -4.25 6.26
C LEU A 66 -2.07 -4.61 7.75
N GLU A 67 -2.54 -5.80 8.06
CA GLU A 67 -2.61 -6.29 9.43
C GLU A 67 -1.22 -6.46 10.05
N ALA A 68 -0.24 -6.91 9.26
CA ALA A 68 1.13 -7.05 9.73
C ALA A 68 1.73 -5.69 10.15
N HIS A 69 1.48 -4.64 9.35
CA HIS A 69 1.90 -3.28 9.71
C HIS A 69 1.21 -2.80 10.98
N ARG A 70 -0.08 -3.03 11.08
CA ARG A 70 -0.86 -2.64 12.25
C ARG A 70 -0.32 -3.30 13.52
N GLN A 71 -0.03 -4.59 13.46
CA GLN A 71 0.52 -5.34 14.61
C GLN A 71 1.89 -4.84 15.04
N GLN A 72 2.66 -4.26 14.14
CA GLN A 72 3.95 -3.67 14.44
C GLN A 72 3.86 -2.19 14.84
N GLY A 73 2.66 -1.68 15.00
CA GLY A 73 2.43 -0.31 15.46
C GLY A 73 2.65 0.75 14.39
N ARG A 74 2.68 0.38 13.12
CA ARG A 74 2.81 1.36 12.03
C ARG A 74 1.45 1.82 11.55
N ASP A 75 1.32 3.11 11.29
CA ASP A 75 0.16 3.65 10.60
C ASP A 75 0.22 3.24 9.14
N VAL A 76 -0.94 2.95 8.55
CA VAL A 76 -1.04 2.53 7.16
C VAL A 76 -2.03 3.42 6.42
N TYR A 77 -1.60 3.92 5.27
CA TYR A 77 -2.45 4.66 4.34
C TYR A 77 -2.61 3.80 3.10
N ALA A 78 -3.84 3.46 2.77
CA ALA A 78 -4.15 2.62 1.61
C ALA A 78 -5.28 3.23 0.81
N TYR A 79 -5.05 3.41 -0.49
CA TYR A 79 -6.00 4.04 -1.39
C TYR A 79 -6.30 3.13 -2.57
N PHE A 80 -7.57 3.08 -2.97
CA PHE A 80 -8.03 2.29 -4.10
C PHE A 80 -8.45 3.22 -5.24
N LYS A 81 -8.29 2.73 -6.47
CA LYS A 81 -8.79 3.44 -7.65
C LYS A 81 -10.32 3.47 -7.61
N HIS A 82 -10.92 4.63 -7.84
CA HIS A 82 -12.37 4.80 -7.76
C HIS A 82 -12.92 5.76 -8.84
N GLU A 83 -12.23 5.84 -9.97
CA GLU A 83 -12.53 6.86 -10.99
C GLU A 83 -13.77 6.59 -11.81
N GLU A 84 -14.11 5.32 -12.06
CA GLU A 84 -15.19 4.96 -12.97
C GLU A 84 -16.29 4.11 -12.34
N THR A 85 -15.98 3.38 -11.28
CA THR A 85 -16.90 2.48 -10.61
C THR A 85 -16.75 2.58 -9.09
N PRO A 86 -17.77 2.18 -8.32
CA PRO A 86 -17.64 2.16 -6.86
C PRO A 86 -16.80 0.99 -6.33
N GLN A 87 -16.23 0.17 -7.19
CA GLN A 87 -15.55 -1.06 -6.80
C GLN A 87 -14.39 -0.81 -5.84
N GLY A 88 -13.60 0.25 -6.07
CA GLY A 88 -12.51 0.60 -5.17
C GLY A 88 -12.98 0.93 -3.76
N ALA A 89 -14.07 1.67 -3.64
CA ALA A 89 -14.67 1.99 -2.36
C ALA A 89 -15.20 0.73 -1.65
N LEU A 90 -15.79 -0.19 -2.41
CA LEU A 90 -16.28 -1.45 -1.87
C LEU A 90 -15.16 -2.32 -1.33
N TYR A 91 -14.03 -2.39 -2.03
CA TYR A 91 -12.83 -3.10 -1.55
C TYR A 91 -12.33 -2.48 -0.25
N ALA A 92 -12.26 -1.15 -0.19
CA ALA A 92 -11.80 -0.47 1.01
C ALA A 92 -12.68 -0.80 2.22
N VAL A 93 -14.00 -0.80 2.05
CA VAL A 93 -14.96 -1.14 3.11
C VAL A 93 -14.77 -2.60 3.56
N GLU A 94 -14.63 -3.52 2.61
CA GLU A 94 -14.42 -4.94 2.92
C GLU A 94 -13.16 -5.11 3.77
N ILE A 95 -12.06 -4.50 3.36
CA ILE A 95 -10.79 -4.62 4.06
C ILE A 95 -10.84 -4.01 5.46
N LEU A 96 -11.49 -2.86 5.61
CA LEU A 96 -11.68 -2.23 6.91
C LEU A 96 -12.42 -3.13 7.89
N LYS A 97 -13.46 -3.82 7.42
CA LYS A 97 -14.23 -4.75 8.26
C LYS A 97 -13.36 -5.91 8.74
N GLU A 98 -12.49 -6.44 7.88
CA GLU A 98 -11.63 -7.58 8.21
C GLU A 98 -10.51 -7.19 9.16
N ILE A 99 -10.00 -5.96 9.07
CA ILE A 99 -8.91 -5.49 9.94
C ILE A 99 -9.40 -5.13 11.34
N GLY A 100 -10.71 -5.02 11.54
CA GLY A 100 -11.24 -4.82 12.89
C GLY A 100 -11.18 -3.40 13.40
N GLY A 101 -11.26 -2.42 12.51
CA GLY A 101 -11.51 -1.04 12.90
C GLY A 101 -10.32 -0.21 13.31
N GLY A 102 -9.11 -0.67 13.03
CA GLY A 102 -7.91 0.11 13.31
C GLY A 102 -7.47 1.00 12.15
N ALA A 103 -8.04 0.86 10.97
CA ALA A 103 -7.66 1.60 9.80
C ALA A 103 -8.59 2.78 9.55
N GLN A 104 -8.02 3.86 9.03
CA GLN A 104 -8.79 5.03 8.59
C GLN A 104 -8.48 5.29 7.11
N LEU A 105 -9.48 5.66 6.40
CA LEU A 105 -9.35 6.00 4.99
C LEU A 105 -9.27 7.51 4.79
#